data_15d8be279446b2c6aa3378f699fcd9d9
#
_entry.id   15d8be279446b2c6aa3378f699fcd9d9
#
_cell.length_a   1.000
_cell.length_b   1.000
_cell.length_c   1.000
_cell.angle_alpha   90.00
_cell.angle_beta   90.00
_cell.angle_gamma   90.00
#
_symmetry.space_group_name_H-M   'P 1'
#
loop_
_entity.id
_entity.type
_entity.pdbx_description
1 polymer ?
#
loop_
_entity_poly.entity_id
_entity_poly.type
_entity_poly.pdbx_seq_one_letter_code
_entity_poly.pdbx_strand_id
1 'polypeptide(L)'
;MKIPVLNGSPKRDKRGITKEAINAILLAICLLLSGCGGKSTFDGFKTSDETGFRMEYSILDKEESAELELTEGDQIQVHISHTTGNVDVIFCEDGGDPIYKGTAQENADFILTVPETGCYHISVTGHRAKGEISFTCIPLKEK
;
A
#
# COMPACT_ATOMS: atom_id res chain seq x y z
N MET A 1 27.65 -25.63 -75.61
CA MET A 1 27.03 -24.53 -74.87
C MET A 1 27.18 -24.85 -73.37
N LYS A 2 28.15 -24.21 -72.69
CA LYS A 2 28.41 -24.43 -71.29
C LYS A 2 27.65 -23.41 -70.47
N ILE A 3 26.79 -23.89 -69.60
CA ILE A 3 26.06 -23.06 -68.64
C ILE A 3 26.96 -22.87 -67.39
N PRO A 4 27.29 -21.65 -66.94
CA PRO A 4 28.06 -21.48 -65.73
C PRO A 4 27.17 -21.75 -64.51
N VAL A 5 27.55 -22.72 -63.69
CA VAL A 5 26.93 -22.97 -62.42
C VAL A 5 27.45 -21.92 -61.43
N LEU A 6 26.61 -20.97 -61.07
CA LEU A 6 26.86 -20.03 -60.02
C LEU A 6 26.61 -20.73 -58.66
N ASN A 7 27.68 -21.23 -58.08
CA ASN A 7 27.71 -21.79 -56.75
C ASN A 7 27.97 -20.64 -55.74
N GLY A 8 26.91 -19.90 -55.40
CA GLY A 8 26.92 -18.88 -54.40
C GLY A 8 26.24 -19.35 -53.13
N SER A 9 26.96 -20.05 -52.28
CA SER A 9 26.49 -20.30 -50.92
C SER A 9 26.43 -18.97 -50.12
N PRO A 10 25.29 -18.62 -49.53
CA PRO A 10 25.26 -17.45 -48.65
C PRO A 10 26.11 -17.76 -47.41
N LYS A 11 27.21 -17.07 -47.28
CA LYS A 11 27.97 -17.05 -46.02
C LYS A 11 27.06 -16.49 -44.94
N ARG A 12 26.60 -17.38 -44.06
CA ARG A 12 25.91 -17.00 -42.84
C ARG A 12 26.95 -16.29 -41.95
N ASP A 13 26.90 -14.95 -41.99
CA ASP A 13 27.71 -14.09 -41.12
C ASP A 13 27.26 -14.32 -39.69
N LYS A 14 28.01 -15.12 -38.96
CA LYS A 14 27.90 -15.25 -37.51
C LYS A 14 28.52 -14.01 -36.90
N ARG A 15 27.80 -12.87 -36.97
CA ARG A 15 28.13 -11.74 -36.13
C ARG A 15 27.87 -12.14 -34.69
N GLY A 16 28.92 -12.60 -34.05
CA GLY A 16 28.89 -12.78 -32.60
C GLY A 16 28.49 -11.45 -31.96
N ILE A 17 27.43 -11.48 -31.17
CA ILE A 17 27.04 -10.33 -30.37
C ILE A 17 28.26 -10.00 -29.51
N THR A 18 28.84 -8.80 -29.72
CA THR A 18 30.02 -8.38 -28.97
C THR A 18 29.59 -8.10 -27.52
N LYS A 19 30.53 -8.28 -26.58
CA LYS A 19 30.28 -8.01 -25.15
C LYS A 19 29.73 -6.58 -24.92
N GLU A 20 30.15 -5.64 -25.78
CA GLU A 20 29.68 -4.26 -25.76
C GLU A 20 28.19 -4.12 -26.18
N ALA A 21 27.74 -4.89 -27.17
CA ALA A 21 26.35 -4.92 -27.59
C ALA A 21 25.46 -5.54 -26.51
N ILE A 22 25.94 -6.59 -25.84
CA ILE A 22 25.22 -7.21 -24.71
C ILE A 22 25.10 -6.22 -23.54
N ASN A 23 26.17 -5.47 -23.24
CA ASN A 23 26.19 -4.48 -22.18
C ASN A 23 25.26 -3.29 -22.48
N ALA A 24 25.20 -2.84 -23.72
CA ALA A 24 24.29 -1.79 -24.18
C ALA A 24 22.82 -2.23 -24.12
N ILE A 25 22.51 -3.48 -24.47
CA ILE A 25 21.18 -4.06 -24.39
C ILE A 25 20.75 -4.21 -22.92
N LEU A 26 21.65 -4.67 -22.04
CA LEU A 26 21.39 -4.82 -20.61
C LEU A 26 21.12 -3.46 -19.96
N LEU A 27 21.88 -2.42 -20.33
CA LEU A 27 21.68 -1.05 -19.86
C LEU A 27 20.34 -0.47 -20.33
N ALA A 28 19.95 -0.72 -21.58
CA ALA A 28 18.67 -0.30 -22.13
C ALA A 28 17.47 -0.98 -21.45
N ILE A 29 17.60 -2.26 -21.10
CA ILE A 29 16.57 -3.01 -20.35
C ILE A 29 16.43 -2.46 -18.93
N CYS A 30 17.53 -2.12 -18.25
CA CYS A 30 17.50 -1.48 -16.93
C CYS A 30 16.77 -0.12 -16.94
N LEU A 31 16.91 0.66 -18.01
CA LEU A 31 16.23 1.95 -18.16
C LEU A 31 14.71 1.81 -18.42
N LEU A 32 14.27 0.70 -18.99
CA LEU A 32 12.86 0.42 -19.22
C LEU A 32 12.10 -0.07 -17.97
N LEU A 33 12.83 -0.55 -16.96
CA LEU A 33 12.24 -1.01 -15.68
C LEU A 33 12.05 0.12 -14.66
N SER A 34 12.47 1.35 -14.95
CA SER A 34 12.37 2.51 -14.05
C SER A 34 11.03 3.24 -14.12
N GLY A 35 10.00 2.67 -14.69
CA GLY A 35 8.78 3.39 -15.04
C GLY A 35 7.48 2.80 -14.56
N CYS A 36 7.35 2.39 -13.29
CA CYS A 36 6.02 2.18 -12.71
C CYS A 36 6.02 2.42 -11.20
N GLY A 37 6.50 3.57 -10.80
CA GLY A 37 6.20 4.15 -9.49
C GLY A 37 4.87 4.88 -9.59
N GLY A 38 3.75 4.20 -9.29
CA GLY A 38 2.53 4.91 -8.96
C GLY A 38 2.89 5.89 -7.85
N LYS A 39 2.62 7.19 -8.04
CA LYS A 39 2.85 8.19 -6.98
C LYS A 39 1.92 7.84 -5.82
N SER A 40 2.46 7.16 -4.80
CA SER A 40 1.77 7.05 -3.53
C SER A 40 1.67 8.46 -2.95
N THR A 41 0.47 8.95 -2.72
CA THR A 41 0.24 10.34 -2.32
C THR A 41 -0.59 10.37 -1.06
N PHE A 42 -0.12 11.14 -0.08
CA PHE A 42 -0.91 11.58 1.06
C PHE A 42 -0.84 13.10 1.13
N ASP A 43 -1.99 13.72 1.16
CA ASP A 43 -2.16 15.14 1.43
C ASP A 43 -3.24 15.30 2.50
N GLY A 44 -2.84 15.70 3.69
CA GLY A 44 -3.73 15.77 4.84
C GLY A 44 -3.00 15.95 6.15
N PHE A 45 -3.73 15.69 7.22
CA PHE A 45 -3.25 15.76 8.59
C PHE A 45 -3.43 14.40 9.29
N LYS A 46 -2.44 13.99 10.05
CA LYS A 46 -2.45 12.75 10.84
C LYS A 46 -1.94 13.02 12.25
N THR A 47 -2.62 12.51 13.25
CA THR A 47 -2.19 12.51 14.63
C THR A 47 -2.44 11.15 15.28
N SER A 48 -1.57 10.77 16.18
CA SER A 48 -1.69 9.58 17.02
C SER A 48 -1.15 9.91 18.39
N ASP A 49 -1.92 9.62 19.44
CA ASP A 49 -1.56 9.78 20.84
C ASP A 49 -2.28 8.73 21.72
N GLU A 50 -2.17 8.84 23.03
CA GLU A 50 -2.82 7.91 23.99
C GLU A 50 -4.34 7.90 23.88
N THR A 51 -4.95 8.92 23.30
CA THR A 51 -6.41 9.03 23.12
C THR A 51 -6.89 8.39 21.83
N GLY A 52 -5.99 8.08 20.92
CA GLY A 52 -6.31 7.39 19.67
C GLY A 52 -5.53 7.88 18.46
N PHE A 53 -6.07 7.55 17.31
CA PHE A 53 -5.55 7.90 16.01
C PHE A 53 -6.61 8.66 15.20
N ARG A 54 -6.20 9.75 14.56
CA ARG A 54 -7.07 10.52 13.66
C ARG A 54 -6.29 10.94 12.42
N MET A 55 -6.98 10.87 11.28
CA MET A 55 -6.45 11.31 10.00
C MET A 55 -7.55 11.99 9.18
N GLU A 56 -7.25 13.19 8.69
CA GLU A 56 -8.01 13.90 7.67
C GLU A 56 -7.18 13.97 6.39
N TYR A 57 -7.78 13.71 5.25
CA TYR A 57 -7.05 13.68 3.98
C TYR A 57 -7.88 14.25 2.82
N SER A 58 -7.24 15.10 2.03
CA SER A 58 -7.75 15.57 0.76
C SER A 58 -7.42 14.59 -0.37
N ILE A 59 -6.32 13.85 -0.22
CA ILE A 59 -5.93 12.71 -1.06
C ILE A 59 -5.21 11.68 -0.17
N LEU A 60 -5.72 10.44 -0.21
CA LEU A 60 -5.03 9.27 0.30
C LEU A 60 -4.99 8.20 -0.78
N ASP A 61 -3.79 7.92 -1.30
CA ASP A 61 -3.52 6.91 -2.34
C ASP A 61 -2.27 6.11 -1.96
N LYS A 62 -2.23 5.69 -0.71
CA LYS A 62 -1.19 4.87 -0.10
C LYS A 62 -1.66 4.30 1.23
N GLU A 63 -0.82 3.49 1.85
CA GLU A 63 -1.00 3.04 3.23
C GLU A 63 -0.43 4.04 4.22
N GLU A 64 -1.20 4.33 5.27
CA GLU A 64 -0.80 5.02 6.49
C GLU A 64 -1.07 4.13 7.69
N SER A 65 -0.21 4.18 8.69
CA SER A 65 -0.31 3.36 9.88
C SER A 65 -0.10 4.15 11.17
N ALA A 66 -0.60 3.59 12.26
CA ALA A 66 -0.38 4.05 13.62
C ALA A 66 -0.36 2.88 14.60
N GLU A 67 0.19 3.10 15.78
CA GLU A 67 0.23 2.15 16.88
C GLU A 67 -0.47 2.75 18.10
N LEU A 68 -1.19 1.92 18.84
CA LEU A 68 -1.86 2.27 20.08
C LEU A 68 -1.55 1.22 21.15
N GLU A 69 -1.14 1.66 22.32
CA GLU A 69 -1.06 0.81 23.51
C GLU A 69 -2.44 0.75 24.17
N LEU A 70 -3.03 -0.43 24.22
CA LEU A 70 -4.39 -0.64 24.69
C LEU A 70 -4.45 -1.72 25.77
N THR A 71 -5.45 -1.62 26.62
CA THR A 71 -5.71 -2.55 27.73
C THR A 71 -6.91 -3.44 27.38
N GLU A 72 -6.88 -4.69 27.83
CA GLU A 72 -8.03 -5.61 27.71
C GLU A 72 -9.33 -4.94 28.20
N GLY A 73 -10.36 -5.00 27.37
CA GLY A 73 -11.65 -4.39 27.62
C GLY A 73 -11.80 -2.94 27.13
N ASP A 74 -10.73 -2.26 26.75
CA ASP A 74 -10.84 -0.94 26.14
C ASP A 74 -11.76 -0.96 24.94
N GLN A 75 -12.50 0.10 24.77
CA GLN A 75 -13.38 0.29 23.62
C GLN A 75 -12.80 1.35 22.70
N ILE A 76 -12.82 1.07 21.42
CA ILE A 76 -12.33 1.97 20.36
C ILE A 76 -13.53 2.37 19.51
N GLN A 77 -13.91 3.63 19.57
CA GLN A 77 -14.87 4.20 18.62
C GLN A 77 -14.16 4.42 17.30
N VAL A 78 -14.62 3.73 16.27
CA VAL A 78 -14.16 3.92 14.90
C VAL A 78 -15.17 4.77 14.15
N HIS A 79 -14.68 5.85 13.55
CA HIS A 79 -15.44 6.71 12.66
C HIS A 79 -14.74 6.79 11.32
N ILE A 80 -15.47 6.53 10.24
CA ILE A 80 -14.97 6.62 8.86
C ILE A 80 -15.96 7.48 8.08
N SER A 81 -15.47 8.56 7.50
CA SER A 81 -16.24 9.43 6.62
C SER A 81 -15.42 9.78 5.39
N HIS A 82 -15.94 9.49 4.21
CA HIS A 82 -15.26 9.84 2.97
C HIS A 82 -16.24 10.31 1.89
N THR A 83 -15.75 11.19 1.04
CA THR A 83 -16.52 11.81 -0.05
C THR A 83 -16.20 11.22 -1.40
N THR A 84 -15.01 10.66 -1.56
CA THR A 84 -14.54 9.98 -2.78
C THR A 84 -13.59 8.86 -2.46
N GLY A 85 -13.48 7.88 -3.36
CA GLY A 85 -12.62 6.72 -3.20
C GLY A 85 -13.11 5.74 -2.14
N ASN A 86 -12.23 4.89 -1.68
CA ASN A 86 -12.47 3.96 -0.59
C ASN A 86 -11.20 3.77 0.24
N VAL A 87 -11.35 3.22 1.43
CA VAL A 87 -10.25 2.88 2.32
C VAL A 87 -10.37 1.45 2.79
N ASP A 88 -9.25 0.74 2.77
CA ASP A 88 -9.10 -0.54 3.45
C ASP A 88 -8.54 -0.28 4.84
N VAL A 89 -9.14 -0.89 5.84
CA VAL A 89 -8.78 -0.71 7.24
C VAL A 89 -8.46 -2.05 7.86
N ILE A 90 -7.35 -2.13 8.57
CA ILE A 90 -6.95 -3.27 9.38
C ILE A 90 -6.65 -2.76 10.79
N PHE A 91 -7.19 -3.45 11.79
CA PHE A 91 -6.88 -3.25 13.19
C PHE A 91 -6.50 -4.61 13.80
N CYS A 92 -5.26 -4.75 14.23
CA CYS A 92 -4.73 -6.01 14.76
C CYS A 92 -3.76 -5.76 15.92
N GLU A 93 -3.63 -6.74 16.81
CA GLU A 93 -2.53 -6.81 17.77
C GLU A 93 -1.21 -7.09 17.03
N ASP A 94 -0.09 -6.64 17.58
CA ASP A 94 1.23 -6.89 17.01
C ASP A 94 1.51 -8.39 16.84
N GLY A 95 1.68 -8.81 15.59
CA GLY A 95 1.87 -10.22 15.22
C GLY A 95 0.65 -11.11 15.35
N GLY A 96 -0.53 -10.55 15.67
CA GLY A 96 -1.79 -11.26 15.83
C GLY A 96 -2.69 -11.25 14.59
N ASP A 97 -3.80 -11.99 14.68
CA ASP A 97 -4.86 -11.94 13.68
C ASP A 97 -5.63 -10.61 13.75
N PRO A 98 -6.16 -10.10 12.62
CA PRO A 98 -6.94 -8.89 12.63
C PRO A 98 -8.21 -9.02 13.48
N ILE A 99 -8.40 -8.08 14.43
CA ILE A 99 -9.67 -7.91 15.14
C ILE A 99 -10.73 -7.31 14.21
N TYR A 100 -10.28 -6.41 13.32
CA TYR A 100 -11.10 -5.83 12.28
C TYR A 100 -10.32 -5.75 10.97
N LYS A 101 -10.97 -6.13 9.89
CA LYS A 101 -10.48 -5.94 8.53
C LYS A 101 -11.68 -5.68 7.62
N GLY A 102 -11.67 -4.55 6.93
CA GLY A 102 -12.75 -4.19 6.04
C GLY A 102 -12.39 -3.13 5.04
N THR A 103 -13.17 -3.04 3.97
CA THR A 103 -13.13 -1.96 2.99
C THR A 103 -14.34 -1.06 3.21
N ALA A 104 -14.11 0.19 3.60
CA ALA A 104 -15.15 1.17 3.74
C ALA A 104 -15.36 1.89 2.41
N GLN A 105 -16.53 1.67 1.81
CA GLN A 105 -17.02 2.37 0.61
C GLN A 105 -18.03 3.46 0.96
N GLU A 106 -18.55 3.42 2.17
CA GLU A 106 -19.52 4.36 2.74
C GLU A 106 -19.06 4.78 4.13
N ASN A 107 -19.69 5.82 4.67
CA ASN A 107 -19.44 6.25 6.03
C ASN A 107 -19.82 5.15 7.02
N ALA A 108 -19.00 4.96 8.05
CA ALA A 108 -19.20 3.93 9.05
C ALA A 108 -18.84 4.44 10.45
N ASP A 109 -19.65 4.02 11.42
CA ASP A 109 -19.44 4.26 12.85
C ASP A 109 -19.69 2.96 13.60
N PHE A 110 -18.68 2.50 14.34
CA PHE A 110 -18.79 1.28 15.13
C PHE A 110 -17.79 1.26 16.30
N ILE A 111 -17.97 0.33 17.21
CA ILE A 111 -17.08 0.15 18.37
C ILE A 111 -16.38 -1.21 18.25
N LEU A 112 -15.08 -1.19 18.46
CA LEU A 112 -14.27 -2.38 18.66
C LEU A 112 -13.96 -2.54 20.14
N THR A 113 -13.92 -3.78 20.63
CA THR A 113 -13.47 -4.10 22.00
C THR A 113 -12.13 -4.81 21.91
N VAL A 114 -11.19 -4.35 22.72
CA VAL A 114 -9.84 -4.88 22.81
C VAL A 114 -9.85 -6.19 23.60
N PRO A 115 -9.46 -7.33 23.03
CA PRO A 115 -9.53 -8.64 23.71
C PRO A 115 -8.40 -8.89 24.71
N GLU A 116 -7.23 -8.28 24.49
CA GLU A 116 -6.03 -8.49 25.31
C GLU A 116 -5.24 -7.17 25.45
N THR A 117 -4.46 -7.04 26.50
CA THR A 117 -3.58 -5.86 26.69
C THR A 117 -2.35 -5.98 25.82
N GLY A 118 -2.06 -4.98 24.97
CA GLY A 118 -0.91 -4.99 24.09
C GLY A 118 -0.82 -3.79 23.16
N CYS A 119 0.14 -3.87 22.23
CA CYS A 119 0.32 -2.90 21.17
C CYS A 119 -0.54 -3.29 19.97
N TYR A 120 -1.32 -2.34 19.47
CA TYR A 120 -2.24 -2.55 18.36
C TYR A 120 -1.85 -1.69 17.18
N HIS A 121 -1.84 -2.31 16.01
CA HIS A 121 -1.57 -1.64 14.74
C HIS A 121 -2.86 -1.28 14.02
N ILE A 122 -2.94 -0.05 13.58
CA ILE A 122 -3.95 0.45 12.66
C ILE A 122 -3.27 0.66 11.31
N SER A 123 -3.80 0.04 10.25
CA SER A 123 -3.38 0.28 8.88
C SER A 123 -4.58 0.77 8.07
N VAL A 124 -4.40 1.88 7.38
CA VAL A 124 -5.40 2.51 6.52
C VAL A 124 -4.80 2.69 5.13
N THR A 125 -5.29 1.91 4.17
CA THR A 125 -4.87 2.02 2.77
C THR A 125 -5.94 2.73 1.97
N GLY A 126 -5.60 3.90 1.46
CA GLY A 126 -6.50 4.68 0.62
C GLY A 126 -6.37 4.34 -0.87
N HIS A 127 -7.50 4.40 -1.57
CA HIS A 127 -7.59 4.26 -3.01
C HIS A 127 -8.20 5.53 -3.59
N ARG A 128 -7.35 6.56 -3.76
CA ARG A 128 -7.73 7.92 -4.15
C ARG A 128 -8.86 8.47 -3.27
N ALA A 129 -8.77 8.18 -1.99
CA ALA A 129 -9.77 8.55 -1.01
C ALA A 129 -9.62 10.01 -0.57
N LYS A 130 -10.77 10.63 -0.23
CA LYS A 130 -10.87 11.93 0.42
C LYS A 130 -11.86 11.83 1.57
N GLY A 131 -11.44 12.26 2.76
CA GLY A 131 -12.31 12.18 3.93
C GLY A 131 -11.54 12.24 5.24
N GLU A 132 -12.10 11.57 6.24
CA GLU A 132 -11.49 11.41 7.56
C GLU A 132 -11.71 10.01 8.11
N ILE A 133 -10.80 9.59 8.97
CA ILE A 133 -10.93 8.38 9.77
C ILE A 133 -10.37 8.64 11.17
N SER A 134 -11.06 8.13 12.18
CA SER A 134 -10.57 8.17 13.55
C SER A 134 -10.85 6.89 14.31
N PHE A 135 -9.91 6.56 15.19
CA PHE A 135 -9.98 5.52 16.21
C PHE A 135 -9.81 6.23 17.55
N THR A 136 -10.87 6.35 18.32
CA THR A 136 -10.85 7.07 19.61
C THR A 136 -11.02 6.09 20.75
N CYS A 137 -10.05 6.08 21.67
CA CYS A 137 -10.14 5.27 22.88
C CYS A 137 -11.25 5.81 23.78
N ILE A 138 -12.20 4.96 24.17
CA ILE A 138 -13.21 5.26 25.17
C ILE A 138 -12.72 4.64 26.48
N PRO A 139 -12.28 5.45 27.46
CA PRO A 139 -11.78 4.90 28.71
C PRO A 139 -12.91 4.15 29.44
N LEU A 140 -12.59 3.00 29.99
CA LEU A 140 -13.49 2.30 30.89
C LEU A 140 -13.79 3.22 32.07
N LYS A 141 -15.07 3.52 32.30
CA LYS A 141 -15.46 4.24 33.51
C LYS A 141 -15.15 3.32 34.68
N GLU A 142 -14.15 3.72 35.49
CA GLU A 142 -13.97 3.10 36.79
C GLU A 142 -15.27 3.21 37.58
N LYS A 143 -15.75 2.06 38.04
CA LYS A 143 -16.91 1.98 38.94
C LYS A 143 -16.52 2.27 40.36
#